data_548309b236026a8cb595fe1038985704
#
_entry.id   548309b236026a8cb595fe1038985704
#
_cell.length_a   1.000
_cell.length_b   1.000
_cell.length_c   1.000
_cell.angle_alpha   90.00
_cell.angle_beta   90.00
_cell.angle_gamma   90.00
#
_symmetry.space_group_name_H-M   'P 1'
#
loop_
_entity.id
_entity.type
_entity.pdbx_description
1 polymer ?
#
loop_
_entity_poly.entity_id
_entity_poly.type
_entity_poly.pdbx_seq_one_letter_code
_entity_poly.pdbx_strand_id
1 'polypeptide(L)'
;MGLYEELCINNEKIKIEETDQLPNFQPGCYMNGKIYIRRNLSEVRKAEVLYEELAHHKLTYGNILDQTKWINRKFENYARRHGFTSAVPLHEIVEAHNYGVRNLYELSEYLQLSESYILEAIEQYKKIYGIGTHYGEYSITFEPLRVFKY
;
A
#
# COMPACT_ATOMS: atom_id res chain seq x y z
N MET A 1 1.81 17.91 -7.02
CA MET A 1 1.44 16.62 -7.65
C MET A 1 1.01 15.65 -6.56
N GLY A 2 -0.12 15.03 -6.73
CA GLY A 2 -0.64 14.08 -5.75
C GLY A 2 0.02 12.70 -5.85
N LEU A 3 -0.09 11.93 -4.79
CA LEU A 3 0.50 10.61 -4.71
C LEU A 3 0.03 9.69 -5.85
N TYR A 4 -1.29 9.67 -6.14
CA TYR A 4 -1.83 8.83 -7.20
C TYR A 4 -1.20 9.16 -8.55
N GLU A 5 -1.09 10.44 -8.86
CA GLU A 5 -0.48 10.88 -10.11
C GLU A 5 1.00 10.48 -10.19
N GLU A 6 1.73 10.64 -9.09
CA GLU A 6 3.13 10.21 -9.04
C GLU A 6 3.27 8.71 -9.26
N LEU A 7 2.38 7.92 -8.66
CA LEU A 7 2.37 6.47 -8.85
C LEU A 7 2.13 6.08 -10.30
N CYS A 8 1.22 6.76 -10.97
CA CYS A 8 0.95 6.49 -12.39
C CYS A 8 2.18 6.81 -13.25
N ILE A 9 2.83 7.93 -12.98
CA ILE A 9 4.04 8.34 -13.70
C ILE A 9 5.18 7.36 -13.47
N ASN A 10 5.41 6.96 -12.22
CA ASN A 10 6.50 6.05 -11.86
C ASN A 10 6.29 4.64 -12.38
N ASN A 11 5.07 4.30 -12.80
CA ASN A 11 4.71 2.98 -13.31
C ASN A 11 4.15 3.07 -14.73
N GLU A 12 4.68 3.97 -15.53
CA GLU A 12 4.18 4.24 -16.90
C GLU A 12 4.26 3.04 -17.83
N LYS A 13 5.11 2.06 -17.52
CA LYS A 13 5.21 0.83 -18.32
C LYS A 13 4.01 -0.09 -18.13
N ILE A 14 3.25 0.11 -17.07
CA ILE A 14 2.03 -0.66 -16.78
C ILE A 14 0.85 0.18 -17.23
N LYS A 15 -0.07 -0.44 -17.98
CA LYS A 15 -1.27 0.27 -18.41
C LYS A 15 -2.23 0.38 -17.23
N ILE A 16 -2.51 1.61 -16.81
CA ILE A 16 -3.41 1.94 -15.71
C ILE A 16 -4.55 2.75 -16.31
N GLU A 17 -5.78 2.25 -16.20
CA GLU A 17 -6.97 2.89 -16.71
C GLU A 17 -8.00 3.12 -15.63
N GLU A 18 -8.62 4.30 -15.64
CA GLU A 18 -9.80 4.55 -14.83
C GLU A 18 -11.04 4.12 -15.59
N THR A 19 -11.98 3.50 -14.90
CA THR A 19 -13.19 2.97 -15.53
C THR A 19 -14.40 3.04 -14.59
N ASP A 20 -15.58 3.16 -15.18
CA ASP A 20 -16.85 3.08 -14.45
C ASP A 20 -17.44 1.65 -14.49
N GLN A 21 -16.80 0.73 -15.19
CA GLN A 21 -17.38 -0.55 -15.56
C GLN A 21 -16.89 -1.74 -14.72
N LEU A 22 -16.29 -1.48 -13.56
CA LEU A 22 -15.92 -2.57 -12.65
C LEU A 22 -17.18 -3.17 -12.01
N PRO A 23 -17.26 -4.52 -11.94
CA PRO A 23 -18.45 -5.16 -11.37
C PRO A 23 -18.58 -4.85 -9.89
N ASN A 24 -19.83 -4.58 -9.50
CA ASN A 24 -20.23 -4.37 -8.11
C ASN A 24 -19.33 -3.38 -7.37
N PHE A 25 -18.83 -3.77 -6.22
CA PHE A 25 -18.11 -2.86 -5.32
C PHE A 25 -16.59 -2.92 -5.48
N GLN A 26 -16.10 -3.49 -6.57
CA GLN A 26 -14.64 -3.55 -6.77
C GLN A 26 -14.06 -2.15 -6.99
N PRO A 27 -13.12 -1.70 -6.15
CA PRO A 27 -12.47 -0.40 -6.36
C PRO A 27 -11.40 -0.46 -7.44
N GLY A 28 -10.83 -1.64 -7.69
CA GLY A 28 -9.81 -1.85 -8.71
C GLY A 28 -9.73 -3.30 -9.13
N CYS A 29 -8.99 -3.56 -10.19
CA CYS A 29 -8.81 -4.90 -10.74
C CYS A 29 -7.49 -4.99 -11.48
N TYR A 30 -6.77 -6.09 -11.29
CA TYR A 30 -5.62 -6.44 -12.11
C TYR A 30 -6.00 -7.58 -13.03
N MET A 31 -5.85 -7.39 -14.33
CA MET A 31 -6.25 -8.41 -15.31
C MET A 31 -5.40 -8.28 -16.56
N ASN A 32 -4.77 -9.41 -16.97
CA ASN A 32 -3.99 -9.49 -18.22
C ASN A 32 -2.90 -8.41 -18.32
N GLY A 33 -2.22 -8.13 -17.20
CA GLY A 33 -1.14 -7.15 -17.18
C GLY A 33 -1.59 -5.71 -17.14
N LYS A 34 -2.89 -5.45 -17.03
CA LYS A 34 -3.46 -4.12 -16.93
C LYS A 34 -4.10 -3.89 -15.57
N ILE A 35 -4.07 -2.65 -15.12
CA ILE A 35 -4.70 -2.24 -13.87
C ILE A 35 -5.88 -1.32 -14.20
N TYR A 36 -7.01 -1.61 -13.59
CA TYR A 36 -8.23 -0.80 -13.70
C TYR A 36 -8.55 -0.21 -12.34
N ILE A 37 -8.82 1.08 -12.30
CA ILE A 37 -9.17 1.81 -11.08
C ILE A 37 -10.56 2.42 -11.28
N ARG A 38 -11.42 2.31 -10.27
CA ARG A 38 -12.76 2.92 -10.34
C ARG A 38 -12.62 4.43 -10.38
N ARG A 39 -13.25 5.06 -11.39
CA ARG A 39 -13.05 6.48 -11.68
C ARG A 39 -13.57 7.41 -10.58
N ASN A 40 -14.66 7.05 -9.91
CA ASN A 40 -15.31 7.93 -8.95
C ASN A 40 -14.76 7.85 -7.53
N LEU A 41 -13.61 7.22 -7.33
CA LEU A 41 -12.95 7.21 -6.03
C LEU A 41 -12.24 8.55 -5.79
N SER A 42 -12.01 8.87 -4.51
CA SER A 42 -11.15 10.00 -4.17
C SER A 42 -9.71 9.75 -4.63
N GLU A 43 -8.93 10.80 -4.79
CA GLU A 43 -7.53 10.67 -5.19
C GLU A 43 -6.74 9.84 -4.17
N VAL A 44 -7.01 10.02 -2.88
CA VAL A 44 -6.38 9.23 -1.81
C VAL A 44 -6.71 7.75 -1.99
N ARG A 45 -7.99 7.42 -2.19
CA ARG A 45 -8.43 6.03 -2.34
C ARG A 45 -7.87 5.40 -3.62
N LYS A 46 -7.78 6.16 -4.71
CA LYS A 46 -7.17 5.67 -5.95
C LYS A 46 -5.71 5.27 -5.72
N ALA A 47 -4.96 6.06 -4.96
CA ALA A 47 -3.57 5.73 -4.63
C ALA A 47 -3.48 4.41 -3.85
N GLU A 48 -4.34 4.24 -2.84
CA GLU A 48 -4.37 3.02 -2.03
C GLU A 48 -4.69 1.79 -2.87
N VAL A 49 -5.70 1.90 -3.71
CA VAL A 49 -6.09 0.81 -4.62
C VAL A 49 -4.97 0.50 -5.62
N LEU A 50 -4.33 1.54 -6.13
CA LEU A 50 -3.23 1.34 -7.08
C LEU A 50 -2.05 0.61 -6.44
N TYR A 51 -1.70 0.91 -5.20
CA TYR A 51 -0.67 0.14 -4.49
C TYR A 51 -1.01 -1.34 -4.42
N GLU A 52 -2.28 -1.66 -4.12
CA GLU A 52 -2.73 -3.05 -4.04
C GLU A 52 -2.62 -3.74 -5.41
N GLU A 53 -3.09 -3.08 -6.47
CA GLU A 53 -3.05 -3.67 -7.82
C GLU A 53 -1.63 -3.74 -8.38
N LEU A 54 -0.75 -2.80 -8.03
CA LEU A 54 0.66 -2.90 -8.38
C LEU A 54 1.32 -4.09 -7.69
N ALA A 55 0.94 -4.38 -6.46
CA ALA A 55 1.42 -5.56 -5.75
C ALA A 55 0.96 -6.84 -6.47
N HIS A 56 -0.30 -6.89 -6.91
CA HIS A 56 -0.79 -7.99 -7.73
C HIS A 56 0.05 -8.16 -8.99
N HIS A 57 0.30 -7.07 -9.71
CA HIS A 57 1.13 -7.12 -10.92
C HIS A 57 2.51 -7.69 -10.63
N LYS A 58 3.16 -7.20 -9.59
CA LYS A 58 4.52 -7.62 -9.23
C LYS A 58 4.57 -9.09 -8.83
N LEU A 59 3.57 -9.55 -8.10
CA LEU A 59 3.58 -10.90 -7.52
C LEU A 59 2.96 -11.97 -8.42
N THR A 60 2.12 -11.60 -9.39
CA THR A 60 1.49 -12.53 -10.33
C THR A 60 2.22 -12.68 -11.64
N TYR A 61 3.36 -12.05 -11.78
CA TYR A 61 4.17 -12.21 -12.97
C TYR A 61 4.65 -13.65 -13.05
N GLY A 62 3.98 -14.47 -13.80
CA GLY A 62 4.27 -15.88 -13.92
C GLY A 62 3.07 -16.82 -13.76
N ASN A 63 1.86 -16.28 -13.84
CA ASN A 63 0.66 -17.09 -14.07
C ASN A 63 0.21 -17.94 -12.89
N ILE A 64 -0.39 -17.31 -11.90
CA ILE A 64 -0.94 -18.00 -10.72
C ILE A 64 -2.46 -18.21 -10.86
N LEU A 65 -3.01 -18.04 -12.06
CA LEU A 65 -4.46 -18.00 -12.28
C LEU A 65 -5.18 -19.34 -12.13
N ASP A 66 -4.44 -20.46 -12.10
CA ASP A 66 -5.02 -21.81 -12.03
C ASP A 66 -4.86 -22.48 -10.68
N GLN A 67 -4.76 -21.70 -9.62
CA GLN A 67 -4.51 -22.24 -8.29
C GLN A 67 -5.83 -22.49 -7.54
N THR A 68 -5.80 -23.42 -6.59
CA THR A 68 -6.98 -23.70 -5.75
C THR A 68 -7.40 -22.46 -4.96
N LYS A 69 -8.66 -22.40 -4.53
CA LYS A 69 -9.19 -21.28 -3.75
C LYS A 69 -8.36 -20.96 -2.51
N TRP A 70 -7.75 -21.97 -1.89
CA TRP A 70 -6.90 -21.80 -0.72
C TRP A 70 -5.62 -21.06 -1.05
N ILE A 71 -4.97 -21.48 -2.13
CA ILE A 71 -3.74 -20.83 -2.61
C ILE A 71 -4.04 -19.40 -3.05
N ASN A 72 -5.17 -19.16 -3.68
CA ASN A 72 -5.59 -17.81 -4.10
C ASN A 72 -5.75 -16.89 -2.89
N ARG A 73 -6.35 -17.36 -1.79
CA ARG A 73 -6.50 -16.54 -0.58
C ARG A 73 -5.15 -16.21 0.05
N LYS A 74 -4.25 -17.18 0.11
CA LYS A 74 -2.90 -16.97 0.64
C LYS A 74 -2.16 -15.95 -0.21
N PHE A 75 -2.31 -16.05 -1.52
CA PHE A 75 -1.72 -15.12 -2.48
C PHE A 75 -2.31 -13.71 -2.30
N GLU A 76 -3.62 -13.60 -2.18
CA GLU A 76 -4.29 -12.32 -1.95
C GLU A 76 -3.79 -11.65 -0.68
N ASN A 77 -3.65 -12.40 0.40
CA ASN A 77 -3.13 -11.87 1.66
C ASN A 77 -1.68 -11.40 1.52
N TYR A 78 -0.88 -12.13 0.76
CA TYR A 78 0.51 -11.78 0.51
C TYR A 78 0.61 -10.50 -0.33
N ALA A 79 -0.19 -10.41 -1.39
CA ALA A 79 -0.24 -9.22 -2.25
C ALA A 79 -0.71 -8.00 -1.46
N ARG A 80 -1.73 -8.16 -0.61
CA ARG A 80 -2.24 -7.10 0.24
C ARG A 80 -1.17 -6.58 1.19
N ARG A 81 -0.47 -7.49 1.86
CA ARG A 81 0.66 -7.11 2.74
C ARG A 81 1.72 -6.34 1.98
N HIS A 82 2.08 -6.81 0.80
CA HIS A 82 3.08 -6.16 -0.03
C HIS A 82 2.63 -4.75 -0.44
N GLY A 83 1.35 -4.58 -0.77
CA GLY A 83 0.78 -3.28 -1.09
C GLY A 83 0.88 -2.31 0.08
N PHE A 84 0.49 -2.75 1.28
CA PHE A 84 0.57 -1.90 2.48
C PHE A 84 1.99 -1.50 2.81
N THR A 85 2.94 -2.43 2.79
CA THR A 85 4.33 -2.12 3.13
C THR A 85 5.02 -1.29 2.05
N SER A 86 4.58 -1.40 0.80
CA SER A 86 5.06 -0.52 -0.28
C SER A 86 4.54 0.90 -0.15
N ALA A 87 3.29 1.05 0.29
CA ALA A 87 2.66 2.36 0.45
C ALA A 87 3.20 3.10 1.69
N VAL A 88 3.56 2.37 2.75
CA VAL A 88 4.03 2.94 4.01
C VAL A 88 5.36 2.27 4.36
N PRO A 89 6.42 2.53 3.59
CA PRO A 89 7.71 1.90 3.86
C PRO A 89 8.35 2.47 5.12
N LEU A 90 9.20 1.67 5.76
CA LEU A 90 9.85 2.06 7.02
C LEU A 90 10.64 3.36 6.88
N HIS A 91 11.32 3.56 5.75
CA HIS A 91 12.10 4.78 5.56
C HIS A 91 11.21 6.03 5.54
N GLU A 92 9.99 5.94 5.03
CA GLU A 92 9.07 7.09 5.04
C GLU A 92 8.50 7.36 6.41
N ILE A 93 8.32 6.34 7.23
CA ILE A 93 7.93 6.52 8.64
C ILE A 93 9.02 7.33 9.37
N VAL A 94 10.29 6.97 9.14
CA VAL A 94 11.41 7.69 9.74
C VAL A 94 11.51 9.12 9.18
N GLU A 95 11.37 9.29 7.88
CA GLU A 95 11.40 10.62 7.26
C GLU A 95 10.29 11.52 7.78
N ALA A 96 9.09 10.97 7.94
CA ALA A 96 7.96 11.71 8.50
C ALA A 96 8.25 12.16 9.93
N HIS A 97 8.82 11.27 10.75
CA HIS A 97 9.22 11.61 12.11
C HIS A 97 10.23 12.76 12.11
N ASN A 98 11.23 12.71 11.24
CA ASN A 98 12.25 13.76 11.14
C ASN A 98 11.69 15.07 10.61
N TYR A 99 10.65 14.99 9.78
CA TYR A 99 9.94 16.18 9.28
C TYR A 99 9.12 16.86 10.37
N GLY A 100 8.76 16.14 11.43
CA GLY A 100 8.01 16.69 12.55
C GLY A 100 6.64 16.08 12.79
N VAL A 101 6.30 15.03 12.03
CA VAL A 101 5.01 14.33 12.18
C VAL A 101 4.98 13.65 13.57
N ARG A 102 3.88 13.84 14.31
CA ARG A 102 3.77 13.36 15.68
C ARG A 102 2.53 12.51 15.97
N ASN A 103 1.57 12.46 15.05
CA ASN A 103 0.35 11.69 15.26
C ASN A 103 -0.16 11.09 13.94
N LEU A 104 -1.18 10.24 14.05
CA LEU A 104 -1.72 9.54 12.89
C LEU A 104 -2.30 10.50 11.86
N TYR A 105 -2.99 11.54 12.29
CA TYR A 105 -3.56 12.52 11.38
C TYR A 105 -2.46 13.21 10.56
N GLU A 106 -1.40 13.66 11.22
CA GLU A 106 -0.28 14.29 10.54
C GLU A 106 0.42 13.34 9.59
N LEU A 107 0.54 12.06 9.98
CA LEU A 107 1.13 11.04 9.11
C LEU A 107 0.26 10.81 7.87
N SER A 108 -1.06 10.77 8.05
CA SER A 108 -2.02 10.66 6.96
C SER A 108 -1.84 11.79 5.94
N GLU A 109 -1.73 13.02 6.43
CA GLU A 109 -1.51 14.18 5.57
C GLU A 109 -0.14 14.10 4.85
N TYR A 110 0.90 13.70 5.57
CA TYR A 110 2.25 13.59 5.04
C TYR A 110 2.33 12.54 3.93
N LEU A 111 1.74 11.36 4.15
CA LEU A 111 1.79 10.26 3.19
C LEU A 111 0.71 10.34 2.11
N GLN A 112 -0.28 11.20 2.26
CA GLN A 112 -1.45 11.30 1.38
C GLN A 112 -2.22 9.97 1.30
N LEU A 113 -2.37 9.32 2.45
CA LEU A 113 -3.10 8.07 2.62
C LEU A 113 -4.10 8.24 3.75
N SER A 114 -5.17 7.44 3.76
CA SER A 114 -6.15 7.52 4.83
C SER A 114 -5.58 6.95 6.14
N GLU A 115 -6.10 7.42 7.26
CA GLU A 115 -5.70 6.92 8.58
C GLU A 115 -5.96 5.42 8.71
N SER A 116 -7.11 4.95 8.21
CA SER A 116 -7.45 3.53 8.27
C SER A 116 -6.48 2.68 7.46
N TYR A 117 -6.04 3.16 6.31
CA TYR A 117 -5.06 2.46 5.48
C TYR A 117 -3.71 2.35 6.19
N ILE A 118 -3.26 3.44 6.82
CA ILE A 118 -2.02 3.46 7.58
C ILE A 118 -2.09 2.49 8.76
N LEU A 119 -3.22 2.47 9.47
CA LEU A 119 -3.40 1.53 10.59
C LEU A 119 -3.31 0.09 10.13
N GLU A 120 -3.87 -0.25 8.98
CA GLU A 120 -3.74 -1.59 8.42
C GLU A 120 -2.30 -1.91 8.02
N ALA A 121 -1.57 -0.94 7.48
CA ALA A 121 -0.15 -1.11 7.17
C ALA A 121 0.65 -1.41 8.46
N ILE A 122 0.36 -0.70 9.53
CA ILE A 122 1.01 -0.92 10.83
C ILE A 122 0.69 -2.32 11.34
N GLU A 123 -0.55 -2.78 11.20
CA GLU A 123 -0.93 -4.15 11.57
C GLU A 123 -0.13 -5.20 10.77
N GLN A 124 0.14 -4.95 9.49
CA GLN A 124 1.00 -5.84 8.71
C GLN A 124 2.42 -5.87 9.26
N TYR A 125 2.96 -4.72 9.64
CA TYR A 125 4.29 -4.65 10.25
C TYR A 125 4.35 -5.39 11.57
N LYS A 126 3.29 -5.31 12.38
CA LYS A 126 3.22 -6.09 13.64
C LYS A 126 3.28 -7.59 13.37
N LYS A 127 2.65 -8.06 12.31
CA LYS A 127 2.70 -9.48 11.92
C LYS A 127 4.09 -9.89 11.44
N ILE A 128 4.83 -8.97 10.81
CA ILE A 128 6.17 -9.27 10.28
C ILE A 128 7.22 -9.19 11.39
N TYR A 129 7.19 -8.13 12.19
CA TYR A 129 8.28 -7.79 13.13
C TYR A 129 7.92 -7.89 14.60
N GLY A 130 6.64 -8.07 14.93
CA GLY A 130 6.19 -8.05 16.32
C GLY A 130 6.09 -6.62 16.85
N ILE A 131 6.64 -6.37 18.01
CA ILE A 131 6.48 -5.08 18.68
C ILE A 131 7.29 -3.95 18.05
N GLY A 132 8.35 -4.28 17.31
CA GLY A 132 9.17 -3.25 16.70
C GLY A 132 10.28 -3.80 15.84
N THR A 133 11.00 -2.91 15.20
CA THR A 133 12.13 -3.24 14.33
C THR A 133 13.12 -2.07 14.31
N HIS A 134 14.22 -2.25 13.62
CA HIS A 134 15.24 -1.22 13.40
C HIS A 134 15.29 -0.81 11.96
N TYR A 135 15.56 0.47 11.74
CA TYR A 135 15.85 1.00 10.41
C TYR A 135 17.02 1.99 10.54
N GLY A 136 18.21 1.59 10.08
CA GLY A 136 19.40 2.40 10.24
C GLY A 136 19.68 2.68 11.71
N GLU A 137 19.76 3.96 12.06
CA GLU A 137 20.00 4.42 13.44
C GLU A 137 18.71 4.55 14.27
N TYR A 138 17.58 4.08 13.73
CA TYR A 138 16.28 4.29 14.37
C TYR A 138 15.68 2.98 14.82
N SER A 139 14.97 3.03 15.95
CA SER A 139 14.06 1.98 16.40
C SER A 139 12.65 2.44 16.10
N ILE A 140 11.83 1.55 15.58
CA ILE A 140 10.43 1.81 15.29
C ILE A 140 9.60 0.81 16.07
N THR A 141 8.66 1.30 16.89
CA THR A 141 7.67 0.45 17.56
C THR A 141 6.33 0.64 16.84
N PHE A 142 5.47 -0.37 16.92
CA PHE A 142 4.21 -0.37 16.16
C PHE A 142 2.96 -0.23 17.01
N GLU A 143 3.06 -0.38 18.32
CA GLU A 143 1.91 -0.25 19.23
C GLU A 143 2.36 0.33 20.57
N PRO A 144 2.32 1.68 20.70
CA PRO A 144 1.98 2.67 19.68
C PRO A 144 3.11 2.84 18.66
N LEU A 145 2.75 3.42 17.50
CA LEU A 145 3.75 3.75 16.49
C LEU A 145 4.65 4.87 17.00
N ARG A 146 5.92 4.57 17.18
CA ARG A 146 6.92 5.55 17.63
C ARG A 146 8.24 5.30 16.93
N VAL A 147 8.99 6.38 16.75
CA VAL A 147 10.32 6.34 16.17
C VAL A 147 11.32 6.93 17.18
N PHE A 148 12.38 6.19 17.44
CA PHE A 148 13.45 6.61 18.34
C PHE A 148 14.78 6.54 17.59
N LYS A 149 15.61 7.55 17.82
CA LYS A 149 16.99 7.51 17.35
C LYS A 149 17.89 7.06 18.50
N TYR A 150 18.76 6.07 18.27
CA TYR A 150 19.72 5.61 19.28
C TYR A 150 21.16 5.86 18.85
#